data_9b9f48057e76c65b3f7c207a30f3d885
#
_entry.id   9b9f48057e76c65b3f7c207a30f3d885
#
_cell.length_a   1.000
_cell.length_b   1.000
_cell.length_c   1.000
_cell.angle_alpha   90.00
_cell.angle_beta   90.00
_cell.angle_gamma   90.00
#
_symmetry.space_group_name_H-M   'P 1'
#
loop_
_entity.id
_entity.type
_entity.pdbx_description
1 polymer ?
#
loop_
_entity_poly.entity_id
_entity_poly.type
_entity_poly.pdbx_seq_one_letter_code
_entity_poly.pdbx_strand_id
1 'polypeptide(L)'
;MKFYDCATAPSPRLVRMFIAEKGLSNSIETIEVDLREKEQMNDAFRAINPFLTVPALETDDGAIFLTSQGCWRYLEEAHPDPALLGRDATEKALVADAVWRAEQDGFLAVGEALRNTAKGMKDRALTGPHNHAQIAELGERGKRRVGHFFELLDTTMAEQPFMAGENFSAADIMAFVAVGFAGWLKLSIPEDAAHAQRWFNTVKTRPSASV
;
A
#
# COMPACT_ATOMS: atom_id res chain seq x y z
N MET A 1 3.21 -11.66 17.77
CA MET A 1 2.72 -10.41 17.11
C MET A 1 1.33 -10.66 16.53
N LYS A 2 0.48 -9.60 16.45
CA LYS A 2 -0.83 -9.64 15.81
C LYS A 2 -0.91 -8.59 14.71
N PHE A 3 -1.40 -8.99 13.56
CA PHE A 3 -1.61 -8.11 12.41
C PHE A 3 -3.10 -7.93 12.16
N TYR A 4 -3.61 -6.72 12.36
CA TYR A 4 -5.00 -6.36 12.11
C TYR A 4 -5.16 -5.99 10.65
N ASP A 5 -5.86 -6.84 9.92
CA ASP A 5 -5.97 -6.87 8.47
C ASP A 5 -7.42 -6.65 8.00
N CYS A 6 -7.56 -6.33 6.75
CA CYS A 6 -8.78 -6.52 5.96
C CYS A 6 -8.37 -7.06 4.59
N ALA A 7 -8.72 -8.30 4.31
CA ALA A 7 -8.27 -9.02 3.11
C ALA A 7 -8.56 -8.26 1.80
N THR A 8 -9.62 -7.48 1.77
CA THR A 8 -10.02 -6.71 0.58
C THR A 8 -9.43 -5.30 0.51
N ALA A 9 -8.78 -4.80 1.57
CA ALA A 9 -8.32 -3.42 1.61
C ALA A 9 -6.87 -3.26 1.09
N PRO A 10 -6.58 -2.18 0.34
CA PRO A 10 -5.25 -2.00 -0.26
C PRO A 10 -4.17 -1.65 0.77
N SER A 11 -4.46 -0.85 1.80
CA SER A 11 -3.44 -0.48 2.80
C SER A 11 -2.92 -1.68 3.61
N PRO A 12 -3.76 -2.58 4.16
CA PRO A 12 -3.28 -3.80 4.77
C PRO A 12 -2.49 -4.70 3.81
N ARG A 13 -2.89 -4.77 2.54
CA ARG A 13 -2.16 -5.55 1.53
C ARG A 13 -0.70 -5.15 1.41
N LEU A 14 -0.37 -3.87 1.60
CA LEU A 14 1.02 -3.41 1.65
C LEU A 14 1.81 -4.15 2.74
N VAL A 15 1.21 -4.30 3.93
CA VAL A 15 1.86 -4.98 5.06
C VAL A 15 1.85 -6.50 4.88
N ARG A 16 0.74 -7.09 4.37
CA ARG A 16 0.69 -8.53 4.06
C ARG A 16 1.79 -8.96 3.10
N MET A 17 1.97 -8.22 1.99
CA MET A 17 3.05 -8.50 1.04
C MET A 17 4.42 -8.38 1.72
N PHE A 18 4.63 -7.37 2.54
CA PHE A 18 5.90 -7.21 3.27
C PHE A 18 6.17 -8.37 4.24
N ILE A 19 5.16 -8.78 5.02
CA ILE A 19 5.20 -9.94 5.90
C ILE A 19 5.56 -11.22 5.11
N ALA A 20 4.93 -11.40 3.95
CA ALA A 20 5.18 -12.57 3.09
C ALA A 20 6.60 -12.56 2.52
N GLU A 21 7.11 -11.42 2.06
CA GLU A 21 8.49 -11.28 1.57
C GLU A 21 9.54 -11.53 2.67
N LYS A 22 9.20 -11.20 3.92
CA LYS A 22 10.03 -11.52 5.11
C LYS A 22 9.93 -12.99 5.55
N GLY A 23 9.05 -13.79 4.92
CA GLY A 23 8.81 -15.18 5.32
C GLY A 23 8.10 -15.32 6.68
N LEU A 24 7.38 -14.29 7.13
CA LEU A 24 6.79 -14.22 8.47
C LEU A 24 5.30 -14.59 8.50
N SER A 25 4.70 -15.01 7.39
CA SER A 25 3.26 -15.28 7.28
C SER A 25 2.74 -16.29 8.31
N ASN A 26 3.57 -17.25 8.72
CA ASN A 26 3.19 -18.26 9.71
C ASN A 26 3.57 -17.88 11.16
N SER A 27 4.24 -16.74 11.35
CA SER A 27 4.77 -16.30 12.66
C SER A 27 3.98 -15.15 13.25
N ILE A 28 3.09 -14.53 12.45
CA ILE A 28 2.26 -13.40 12.84
C ILE A 28 0.80 -13.81 12.77
N GLU A 29 0.08 -13.69 13.89
CA GLU A 29 -1.36 -13.94 13.94
C GLU A 29 -2.09 -12.85 13.15
N THR A 30 -2.89 -13.25 12.15
CA THR A 30 -3.72 -12.29 11.40
C THR A 30 -5.11 -12.23 12.01
N ILE A 31 -5.55 -11.01 12.35
CA ILE A 31 -6.88 -10.71 12.86
C ILE A 31 -7.62 -9.94 11.79
N GLU A 32 -8.66 -10.55 11.21
CA GLU A 32 -9.50 -9.90 10.21
C GLU A 32 -10.38 -8.83 10.86
N VAL A 33 -10.45 -7.67 10.21
CA VAL A 33 -11.30 -6.52 10.59
C VAL A 33 -12.25 -6.26 9.43
N ASP A 34 -13.53 -6.60 9.58
CA ASP A 34 -14.51 -6.42 8.52
C ASP A 34 -14.91 -4.94 8.37
N LEU A 35 -14.36 -4.30 7.33
CA LEU A 35 -14.66 -2.91 7.00
C LEU A 35 -16.08 -2.71 6.44
N ARG A 36 -16.74 -3.78 5.93
CA ARG A 36 -18.12 -3.71 5.42
C ARG A 36 -19.10 -3.62 6.58
N GLU A 37 -18.85 -4.41 7.63
CA GLU A 37 -19.61 -4.36 8.90
C GLU A 37 -19.16 -3.21 9.82
N LYS A 38 -18.19 -2.40 9.35
CA LYS A 38 -17.65 -1.24 10.09
C LYS A 38 -17.00 -1.61 11.42
N GLU A 39 -16.41 -2.79 11.53
CA GLU A 39 -15.75 -3.22 12.78
C GLU A 39 -14.67 -2.27 13.24
N GLN A 40 -13.95 -1.60 12.30
CA GLN A 40 -12.98 -0.55 12.64
C GLN A 40 -13.58 0.65 13.37
N MET A 41 -14.90 0.80 13.38
CA MET A 41 -15.60 1.92 14.03
C MET A 41 -16.05 1.60 15.47
N ASN A 42 -15.97 0.32 15.90
CA ASN A 42 -16.39 -0.09 17.23
C ASN A 42 -15.35 0.30 18.31
N ASP A 43 -15.79 0.29 19.57
CA ASP A 43 -14.94 0.72 20.69
C ASP A 43 -13.76 -0.24 20.94
N ALA A 44 -13.92 -1.53 20.66
CA ALA A 44 -12.86 -2.51 20.81
C ALA A 44 -11.69 -2.21 19.84
N PHE A 45 -11.99 -1.96 18.57
CA PHE A 45 -10.96 -1.59 17.60
C PHE A 45 -10.42 -0.17 17.84
N ARG A 46 -11.28 0.77 18.31
CA ARG A 46 -10.84 2.12 18.69
C ARG A 46 -9.76 2.11 19.79
N ALA A 47 -9.82 1.14 20.71
CA ALA A 47 -8.78 0.96 21.73
C ALA A 47 -7.45 0.52 21.14
N ILE A 48 -7.44 -0.18 19.99
CA ILE A 48 -6.25 -0.59 19.24
C ILE A 48 -5.76 0.56 18.36
N ASN A 49 -6.66 1.12 17.54
CA ASN A 49 -6.34 2.21 16.64
C ASN A 49 -7.37 3.34 16.72
N PRO A 50 -7.04 4.44 17.42
CA PRO A 50 -7.96 5.60 17.56
C PRO A 50 -8.23 6.32 16.23
N PHE A 51 -7.42 6.08 15.17
CA PHE A 51 -7.66 6.60 13.83
C PHE A 51 -8.67 5.78 13.04
N LEU A 52 -9.14 4.63 13.57
CA LEU A 52 -10.18 3.79 12.96
C LEU A 52 -9.84 3.33 11.55
N THR A 53 -8.61 2.96 11.34
CA THR A 53 -8.05 2.50 10.06
C THR A 53 -7.29 1.19 10.22
N VAL A 54 -7.22 0.43 9.15
CA VAL A 54 -6.29 -0.70 9.01
C VAL A 54 -5.22 -0.33 8.00
N PRO A 55 -3.99 -0.87 8.11
CA PRO A 55 -3.55 -1.91 9.03
C PRO A 55 -3.23 -1.39 10.43
N ALA A 56 -3.05 -2.33 11.38
CA ALA A 56 -2.30 -2.14 12.60
C ALA A 56 -1.45 -3.41 12.89
N LEU A 57 -0.30 -3.23 13.52
CA LEU A 57 0.58 -4.33 13.95
C LEU A 57 0.86 -4.16 15.44
N GLU A 58 0.49 -5.16 16.24
CA GLU A 58 0.74 -5.24 17.68
C GLU A 58 1.89 -6.22 17.93
N THR A 59 2.91 -5.78 18.63
CA THR A 59 4.05 -6.60 19.02
C THR A 59 3.76 -7.41 20.28
N ASP A 60 4.60 -8.39 20.60
CA ASP A 60 4.42 -9.25 21.79
C ASP A 60 4.65 -8.48 23.10
N ASP A 61 5.37 -7.36 23.07
CA ASP A 61 5.57 -6.44 24.20
C ASP A 61 4.51 -5.31 24.27
N GLY A 62 3.51 -5.35 23.37
CA GLY A 62 2.35 -4.46 23.41
C GLY A 62 2.53 -3.13 22.66
N ALA A 63 3.61 -2.91 21.92
CA ALA A 63 3.71 -1.75 21.03
C ALA A 63 2.79 -1.91 19.83
N ILE A 64 2.15 -0.81 19.38
CA ILE A 64 1.21 -0.83 18.26
C ILE A 64 1.64 0.17 17.20
N PHE A 65 1.81 -0.31 15.95
CA PHE A 65 2.09 0.50 14.77
C PHE A 65 0.84 0.61 13.90
N LEU A 66 0.45 1.83 13.56
CA LEU A 66 -0.86 2.17 12.99
C LEU A 66 -0.80 2.57 11.51
N THR A 67 0.37 2.49 10.89
CA THR A 67 0.58 2.81 9.47
C THR A 67 1.36 1.71 8.78
N SER A 68 1.16 1.54 7.48
CA SER A 68 1.94 0.57 6.69
C SER A 68 3.44 0.82 6.82
N GLN A 69 3.86 2.07 6.80
CA GLN A 69 5.28 2.43 6.91
C GLN A 69 5.84 2.16 8.32
N GLY A 70 5.06 2.39 9.38
CA GLY A 70 5.45 2.05 10.75
C GLY A 70 5.62 0.54 10.92
N CYS A 71 4.65 -0.25 10.39
CA CYS A 71 4.74 -1.71 10.38
C CYS A 71 5.99 -2.19 9.62
N TRP A 72 6.26 -1.65 8.42
CA TRP A 72 7.42 -1.99 7.62
C TRP A 72 8.74 -1.69 8.35
N ARG A 73 8.84 -0.51 8.96
CA ARG A 73 10.03 -0.10 9.69
C ARG A 73 10.33 -1.07 10.85
N TYR A 74 9.32 -1.40 11.64
CA TYR A 74 9.48 -2.35 12.72
C TYR A 74 9.89 -3.74 12.22
N LEU A 75 9.19 -4.26 11.21
CA LEU A 75 9.46 -5.59 10.65
C LEU A 75 10.85 -5.67 10.01
N GLU A 76 11.30 -4.58 9.36
CA GLU A 76 12.65 -4.51 8.78
C GLU A 76 13.74 -4.56 9.85
N GLU A 77 13.59 -3.77 10.91
CA GLU A 77 14.59 -3.72 12.00
C GLU A 77 14.61 -5.02 12.82
N ALA A 78 13.44 -5.63 13.03
CA ALA A 78 13.34 -6.91 13.76
C ALA A 78 13.77 -8.12 12.90
N HIS A 79 13.61 -8.05 11.60
CA HIS A 79 13.91 -9.11 10.63
C HIS A 79 14.60 -8.50 9.40
N PRO A 80 15.90 -8.18 9.47
CA PRO A 80 16.59 -7.40 8.42
C PRO A 80 16.68 -8.11 7.06
N ASP A 81 16.63 -9.44 7.02
CA ASP A 81 16.74 -10.21 5.79
C ASP A 81 15.39 -10.81 5.33
N PRO A 82 15.08 -10.72 4.03
CA PRO A 82 15.71 -9.89 2.99
C PRO A 82 15.50 -8.39 3.25
N ALA A 83 16.50 -7.55 2.91
CA ALA A 83 16.42 -6.11 3.09
C ALA A 83 15.43 -5.51 2.09
N LEU A 84 14.26 -5.08 2.57
CA LEU A 84 13.20 -4.45 1.75
C LEU A 84 13.18 -2.92 1.86
N LEU A 85 13.82 -2.36 2.88
CA LEU A 85 13.96 -0.91 3.08
C LEU A 85 15.39 -0.41 2.81
N GLY A 86 16.26 -1.26 2.20
CA GLY A 86 17.63 -0.94 1.86
C GLY A 86 18.64 -1.36 2.95
N ARG A 87 19.86 -1.69 2.53
CA ARG A 87 20.93 -2.22 3.39
C ARG A 87 21.78 -1.12 4.01
N ASP A 88 22.15 -0.15 3.20
CA ASP A 88 23.01 0.97 3.60
C ASP A 88 22.26 2.32 3.51
N ALA A 89 22.93 3.40 3.85
CA ALA A 89 22.33 4.72 3.87
C ALA A 89 21.82 5.17 2.49
N THR A 90 22.54 4.83 1.42
CA THR A 90 22.15 5.19 0.04
C THR A 90 20.94 4.39 -0.42
N GLU A 91 20.97 3.06 -0.27
CA GLU A 91 19.82 2.20 -0.62
C GLU A 91 18.58 2.60 0.20
N LYS A 92 18.74 2.84 1.50
CA LYS A 92 17.63 3.28 2.38
C LYS A 92 17.01 4.59 1.90
N ALA A 93 17.82 5.54 1.47
CA ALA A 93 17.33 6.81 0.93
C ALA A 93 16.60 6.61 -0.41
N LEU A 94 17.18 5.85 -1.33
CA LEU A 94 16.56 5.56 -2.63
C LEU A 94 15.22 4.83 -2.48
N VAL A 95 15.16 3.82 -1.60
CA VAL A 95 13.89 3.11 -1.31
C VAL A 95 12.87 4.06 -0.70
N ALA A 96 13.27 4.93 0.24
CA ALA A 96 12.37 5.90 0.87
C ALA A 96 11.79 6.89 -0.15
N ASP A 97 12.61 7.43 -1.05
CA ASP A 97 12.17 8.33 -2.12
C ASP A 97 11.20 7.62 -3.08
N ALA A 98 11.52 6.39 -3.48
CA ALA A 98 10.68 5.60 -4.39
C ALA A 98 9.35 5.20 -3.72
N VAL A 99 9.35 4.83 -2.43
CA VAL A 99 8.12 4.58 -1.65
C VAL A 99 7.26 5.84 -1.61
N TRP A 100 7.87 6.99 -1.28
CA TRP A 100 7.13 8.25 -1.22
C TRP A 100 6.48 8.60 -2.56
N ARG A 101 7.22 8.47 -3.68
CA ARG A 101 6.69 8.68 -5.04
C ARG A 101 5.52 7.75 -5.35
N ALA A 102 5.69 6.44 -5.14
CA ALA A 102 4.64 5.47 -5.40
C ALA A 102 3.39 5.69 -4.52
N GLU A 103 3.58 6.12 -3.27
CA GLU A 103 2.50 6.48 -2.37
C GLU A 103 1.77 7.74 -2.84
N GLN A 104 2.50 8.86 -3.05
CA GLN A 104 1.89 10.15 -3.39
C GLN A 104 1.25 10.13 -4.77
N ASP A 105 1.99 9.68 -5.80
CA ASP A 105 1.57 9.80 -7.19
C ASP A 105 0.70 8.62 -7.63
N GLY A 106 0.82 7.46 -6.97
CA GLY A 106 0.04 6.26 -7.23
C GLY A 106 -1.06 6.04 -6.20
N PHE A 107 -0.71 5.51 -5.04
CA PHE A 107 -1.68 5.01 -4.05
C PHE A 107 -2.69 6.07 -3.58
N LEU A 108 -2.22 7.27 -3.21
CA LEU A 108 -3.08 8.36 -2.78
C LEU A 108 -3.86 8.98 -3.95
N ALA A 109 -3.32 8.98 -5.17
CA ALA A 109 -4.05 9.42 -6.34
C ALA A 109 -5.25 8.51 -6.65
N VAL A 110 -5.08 7.18 -6.54
CA VAL A 110 -6.19 6.22 -6.64
C VAL A 110 -7.21 6.44 -5.51
N GLY A 111 -6.73 6.61 -4.28
CA GLY A 111 -7.59 6.91 -3.12
C GLY A 111 -8.40 8.20 -3.33
N GLU A 112 -7.77 9.27 -3.83
CA GLU A 112 -8.42 10.54 -4.16
C GLU A 112 -9.52 10.33 -5.21
N ALA A 113 -9.20 9.61 -6.29
CA ALA A 113 -10.16 9.33 -7.35
C ALA A 113 -11.35 8.51 -6.85
N LEU A 114 -11.08 7.37 -6.19
CA LEU A 114 -12.12 6.45 -5.72
C LEU A 114 -13.03 7.11 -4.69
N ARG A 115 -12.45 7.72 -3.66
CA ARG A 115 -13.20 8.26 -2.53
C ARG A 115 -14.04 9.47 -2.89
N ASN A 116 -13.65 10.22 -3.92
CA ASN A 116 -14.40 11.38 -4.39
C ASN A 116 -15.41 11.06 -5.51
N THR A 117 -15.43 9.82 -6.06
CA THR A 117 -16.35 9.45 -7.15
C THR A 117 -17.28 8.27 -6.83
N ALA A 118 -16.85 7.36 -5.96
CA ALA A 118 -17.64 6.16 -5.64
C ALA A 118 -18.86 6.50 -4.77
N LYS A 119 -20.05 6.08 -5.19
CA LYS A 119 -21.30 6.31 -4.45
C LYS A 119 -21.28 5.78 -3.02
N GLY A 120 -20.63 4.63 -2.79
CA GLY A 120 -20.48 4.02 -1.46
C GLY A 120 -19.55 4.79 -0.51
N MET A 121 -18.84 5.83 -1.01
CA MET A 121 -17.93 6.67 -0.23
C MET A 121 -18.52 8.06 0.08
N LYS A 122 -19.86 8.23 -0.08
CA LYS A 122 -20.52 9.48 0.30
C LYS A 122 -20.18 9.82 1.77
N ASP A 123 -19.80 11.06 2.01
CA ASP A 123 -19.35 11.58 3.30
C ASP A 123 -18.11 10.88 3.90
N ARG A 124 -17.42 10.05 3.10
CA ARG A 124 -16.23 9.29 3.46
C ARG A 124 -15.07 9.55 2.50
N ALA A 125 -14.94 10.78 2.01
CA ALA A 125 -13.89 11.17 1.07
C ALA A 125 -12.47 10.99 1.64
N LEU A 126 -12.32 11.01 2.98
CA LEU A 126 -11.08 10.63 3.69
C LEU A 126 -11.34 9.45 4.62
N THR A 127 -10.26 8.74 4.96
CA THR A 127 -10.27 7.70 6.01
C THR A 127 -10.28 8.33 7.40
N GLY A 128 -10.59 7.54 8.41
CA GLY A 128 -10.53 7.98 9.79
C GLY A 128 -11.88 8.29 10.41
N PRO A 129 -11.89 8.92 11.62
CA PRO A 129 -13.09 9.08 12.44
C PRO A 129 -14.03 10.20 11.97
N HIS A 130 -13.57 11.09 11.10
CA HIS A 130 -14.33 12.24 10.65
C HIS A 130 -14.98 12.02 9.29
N ASN A 131 -16.18 12.58 9.12
CA ASN A 131 -16.85 12.57 7.82
C ASN A 131 -16.41 13.78 6.98
N HIS A 132 -16.11 13.50 5.71
CA HIS A 132 -15.74 14.51 4.73
C HIS A 132 -16.56 14.30 3.45
N ALA A 133 -17.18 15.37 2.98
CA ALA A 133 -17.94 15.36 1.73
C ALA A 133 -17.03 15.08 0.53
N GLN A 134 -17.58 14.43 -0.48
CA GLN A 134 -16.91 14.22 -1.76
C GLN A 134 -16.81 15.54 -2.54
N ILE A 135 -15.70 15.71 -3.26
CA ILE A 135 -15.42 16.84 -4.16
C ILE A 135 -15.12 16.24 -5.53
N ALA A 136 -16.06 16.35 -6.46
CA ALA A 136 -15.99 15.69 -7.78
C ALA A 136 -14.71 16.05 -8.56
N GLU A 137 -14.28 17.32 -8.50
CA GLU A 137 -13.08 17.81 -9.17
C GLU A 137 -11.79 17.13 -8.64
N LEU A 138 -11.74 16.79 -7.35
CA LEU A 138 -10.64 16.00 -6.77
C LEU A 138 -10.67 14.57 -7.33
N GLY A 139 -11.85 14.00 -7.53
CA GLY A 139 -12.00 12.70 -8.17
C GLY A 139 -11.43 12.68 -9.59
N GLU A 140 -11.73 13.68 -10.40
CA GLU A 140 -11.20 13.79 -11.76
C GLU A 140 -9.70 14.11 -11.77
N ARG A 141 -9.21 14.93 -10.82
CA ARG A 141 -7.78 15.15 -10.65
C ARG A 141 -7.05 13.85 -10.30
N GLY A 142 -7.61 13.09 -9.37
CA GLY A 142 -7.05 11.80 -8.96
C GLY A 142 -6.88 10.84 -10.13
N LYS A 143 -7.89 10.70 -11.00
CA LYS A 143 -7.79 9.86 -12.22
C LYS A 143 -6.66 10.30 -13.15
N ARG A 144 -6.50 11.60 -13.39
CA ARG A 144 -5.38 12.12 -14.20
C ARG A 144 -4.02 11.81 -13.56
N ARG A 145 -3.90 11.95 -12.23
CA ARG A 145 -2.68 11.62 -11.49
C ARG A 145 -2.33 10.13 -11.62
N VAL A 146 -3.33 9.23 -11.62
CA VAL A 146 -3.09 7.80 -11.87
C VAL A 146 -2.49 7.57 -13.26
N GLY A 147 -2.96 8.29 -14.29
CA GLY A 147 -2.35 8.25 -15.62
C GLY A 147 -0.87 8.65 -15.60
N HIS A 148 -0.55 9.77 -14.96
CA HIS A 148 0.84 10.24 -14.82
C HIS A 148 1.69 9.25 -14.00
N PHE A 149 1.09 8.57 -13.02
CA PHE A 149 1.78 7.51 -12.27
C PHE A 149 2.16 6.33 -13.17
N PHE A 150 1.30 5.92 -14.10
CA PHE A 150 1.65 4.86 -15.06
C PHE A 150 2.76 5.30 -16.03
N GLU A 151 2.79 6.56 -16.47
CA GLU A 151 3.89 7.14 -17.24
C GLU A 151 5.20 7.13 -16.44
N LEU A 152 5.13 7.52 -15.15
CA LEU A 152 6.28 7.47 -14.24
C LEU A 152 6.81 6.04 -14.08
N LEU A 153 5.91 5.05 -13.92
CA LEU A 153 6.30 3.65 -13.84
C LEU A 153 7.05 3.21 -15.11
N ASP A 154 6.51 3.51 -16.28
CA ASP A 154 7.13 3.09 -17.54
C ASP A 154 8.52 3.70 -17.73
N THR A 155 8.64 5.00 -17.46
CA THR A 155 9.92 5.71 -17.54
C THR A 155 10.93 5.16 -16.54
N THR A 156 10.53 4.91 -15.29
CA THR A 156 11.40 4.35 -14.26
C THR A 156 11.87 2.95 -14.64
N MET A 157 10.95 2.10 -15.12
CA MET A 157 11.26 0.73 -15.48
C MET A 157 12.01 0.58 -16.82
N ALA A 158 12.15 1.63 -17.59
CA ALA A 158 13.05 1.68 -18.75
C ALA A 158 14.51 1.71 -18.32
N GLU A 159 14.83 2.33 -17.19
CA GLU A 159 16.18 2.56 -16.69
C GLU A 159 16.64 1.49 -15.69
N GLN A 160 15.71 0.83 -14.98
CA GLN A 160 16.04 -0.11 -13.91
C GLN A 160 14.97 -1.19 -13.75
N PRO A 161 15.31 -2.36 -13.16
CA PRO A 161 14.37 -3.49 -13.04
C PRO A 161 13.30 -3.29 -11.99
N PHE A 162 13.55 -2.50 -10.92
CA PHE A 162 12.64 -2.25 -9.80
C PHE A 162 12.57 -0.77 -9.44
N MET A 163 11.59 -0.39 -8.62
CA MET A 163 11.30 1.00 -8.27
C MET A 163 12.47 1.79 -7.67
N ALA A 164 13.36 1.12 -6.94
CA ALA A 164 14.49 1.75 -6.25
C ALA A 164 15.86 1.25 -6.76
N GLY A 165 15.94 0.67 -7.94
CA GLY A 165 17.17 0.18 -8.56
C GLY A 165 17.15 -1.32 -8.86
N GLU A 166 18.25 -2.02 -8.55
CA GLU A 166 18.47 -3.42 -8.95
C GLU A 166 17.68 -4.43 -8.10
N ASN A 167 17.27 -4.07 -6.89
CA ASN A 167 16.67 -4.99 -5.95
C ASN A 167 15.20 -4.68 -5.71
N PHE A 168 14.37 -5.74 -5.62
CA PHE A 168 12.98 -5.63 -5.17
C PHE A 168 12.92 -5.06 -3.75
N SER A 169 11.99 -4.14 -3.51
CA SER A 169 11.90 -3.39 -2.27
C SER A 169 10.44 -3.06 -1.89
N ALA A 170 10.25 -2.42 -0.75
CA ALA A 170 8.96 -1.88 -0.32
C ALA A 170 8.36 -0.88 -1.34
N ALA A 171 9.20 -0.23 -2.15
CA ALA A 171 8.73 0.67 -3.20
C ALA A 171 7.97 -0.09 -4.31
N ASP A 172 8.41 -1.30 -4.64
CA ASP A 172 7.72 -2.17 -5.59
C ASP A 172 6.40 -2.69 -5.01
N ILE A 173 6.37 -3.01 -3.72
CA ILE A 173 5.14 -3.38 -3.01
C ILE A 173 4.13 -2.24 -3.09
N MET A 174 4.55 -1.00 -2.76
CA MET A 174 3.69 0.17 -2.81
C MET A 174 3.14 0.40 -4.23
N ALA A 175 4.01 0.39 -5.24
CA ALA A 175 3.63 0.59 -6.62
C ALA A 175 2.70 -0.52 -7.15
N PHE A 176 3.00 -1.79 -6.85
CA PHE A 176 2.20 -2.93 -7.27
C PHE A 176 0.79 -2.90 -6.68
N VAL A 177 0.69 -2.61 -5.39
CA VAL A 177 -0.62 -2.46 -4.73
C VAL A 177 -1.39 -1.26 -5.28
N ALA A 178 -0.72 -0.14 -5.58
CA ALA A 178 -1.35 1.03 -6.20
C ALA A 178 -1.93 0.71 -7.58
N VAL A 179 -1.21 -0.05 -8.42
CA VAL A 179 -1.71 -0.52 -9.73
C VAL A 179 -2.93 -1.43 -9.55
N GLY A 180 -2.87 -2.39 -8.63
CA GLY A 180 -4.01 -3.26 -8.31
C GLY A 180 -5.23 -2.47 -7.81
N PHE A 181 -5.00 -1.46 -6.98
CA PHE A 181 -6.04 -0.57 -6.46
C PHE A 181 -6.66 0.28 -7.56
N ALA A 182 -5.88 0.76 -8.55
CA ALA A 182 -6.39 1.49 -9.71
C ALA A 182 -7.40 0.67 -10.54
N GLY A 183 -7.27 -0.65 -10.52
CA GLY A 183 -8.22 -1.57 -11.15
C GLY A 183 -9.67 -1.42 -10.65
N TRP A 184 -9.88 -0.95 -9.40
CA TRP A 184 -11.23 -0.67 -8.88
C TRP A 184 -11.92 0.48 -9.60
N LEU A 185 -11.12 1.37 -10.22
CA LEU A 185 -11.59 2.46 -11.07
C LEU A 185 -11.60 2.08 -12.56
N LYS A 186 -11.29 0.80 -12.88
CA LYS A 186 -11.09 0.29 -14.24
C LYS A 186 -9.94 1.02 -14.98
N LEU A 187 -8.93 1.46 -14.21
CA LEU A 187 -7.69 2.01 -14.70
C LEU A 187 -6.60 0.94 -14.64
N SER A 188 -5.80 0.84 -15.69
CA SER A 188 -4.71 -0.13 -15.82
C SER A 188 -3.51 0.52 -16.49
N ILE A 189 -2.33 -0.07 -16.31
CA ILE A 189 -1.15 0.30 -17.07
C ILE A 189 -1.48 0.20 -18.56
N PRO A 190 -1.20 1.24 -19.38
CA PRO A 190 -1.42 1.23 -20.82
C PRO A 190 -0.72 0.05 -21.52
N GLU A 191 -1.32 -0.46 -22.59
CA GLU A 191 -0.76 -1.61 -23.32
C GLU A 191 0.59 -1.30 -23.98
N ASP A 192 0.81 -0.06 -24.36
CA ASP A 192 2.04 0.46 -24.96
C ASP A 192 3.14 0.81 -23.93
N ALA A 193 2.81 0.85 -22.65
CA ALA A 193 3.79 1.05 -21.56
C ALA A 193 4.54 -0.26 -21.26
N ALA A 194 5.40 -0.67 -22.19
CA ALA A 194 6.02 -2.00 -22.21
C ALA A 194 6.91 -2.29 -20.99
N HIS A 195 7.61 -1.28 -20.48
CA HIS A 195 8.51 -1.43 -19.34
C HIS A 195 7.73 -1.60 -18.02
N ALA A 196 6.68 -0.81 -17.82
CA ALA A 196 5.78 -0.95 -16.67
C ALA A 196 5.03 -2.29 -16.70
N GLN A 197 4.57 -2.75 -17.87
CA GLN A 197 3.94 -4.06 -18.05
C GLN A 197 4.89 -5.21 -17.69
N ARG A 198 6.15 -5.15 -18.16
CA ARG A 198 7.17 -6.13 -17.83
C ARG A 198 7.40 -6.21 -16.32
N TRP A 199 7.62 -5.06 -15.67
CA TRP A 199 7.80 -4.98 -14.22
C TRP A 199 6.58 -5.54 -13.46
N PHE A 200 5.37 -5.10 -13.82
CA PHE A 200 4.15 -5.57 -13.17
C PHE A 200 4.00 -7.08 -13.25
N ASN A 201 4.26 -7.66 -14.43
CA ASN A 201 4.22 -9.11 -14.63
C ASN A 201 5.31 -9.83 -13.81
N THR A 202 6.50 -9.25 -13.71
CA THR A 202 7.59 -9.79 -12.86
C THR A 202 7.17 -9.81 -11.39
N VAL A 203 6.65 -8.70 -10.85
CA VAL A 203 6.19 -8.64 -9.46
C VAL A 203 5.02 -9.59 -9.22
N LYS A 204 4.10 -9.70 -10.18
CA LYS A 204 2.93 -10.59 -10.09
C LYS A 204 3.31 -12.07 -9.93
N THR A 205 4.49 -12.52 -10.37
CA THR A 205 4.95 -13.90 -10.20
C THR A 205 5.49 -14.20 -8.80
N ARG A 206 5.72 -13.19 -7.96
CA ARG A 206 6.19 -13.40 -6.59
C ARG A 206 5.09 -14.04 -5.74
N PRO A 207 5.42 -14.98 -4.84
CA PRO A 207 4.43 -15.58 -3.93
C PRO A 207 3.65 -14.53 -3.11
N SER A 208 4.32 -13.44 -2.71
CA SER A 208 3.71 -12.33 -1.97
C SER A 208 2.64 -11.57 -2.76
N ALA A 209 2.64 -11.62 -4.08
CA ALA A 209 1.64 -10.94 -4.90
C ALA A 209 0.24 -11.57 -4.82
N SER A 210 0.16 -12.81 -4.32
CA SER A 210 -1.11 -13.55 -4.19
C SER A 210 -1.79 -13.43 -2.83
N VAL A 211 -1.16 -12.72 -1.87
CA VAL A 211 -1.69 -12.51 -0.51
C VAL A 211 -2.65 -11.34 -0.41
#